data_9945601bdd86ea085b4261d753f9e99e
#
_entry.id   9945601bdd86ea085b4261d753f9e99e
#
_cell.length_a   1.000
_cell.length_b   1.000
_cell.length_c   1.000
_cell.angle_alpha   90.00
_cell.angle_beta   90.00
_cell.angle_gamma   90.00
#
_symmetry.space_group_name_H-M   'P 1'
#
loop_
_entity.id
_entity.type
_entity.pdbx_description
1 polymer ?
#
loop_
_entity_poly.entity_id
_entity_poly.type
_entity_poly.pdbx_seq_one_letter_code
_entity_poly.pdbx_strand_id
1 'polypeptide(L)'
;VLVDTQKDSYEMDYEALEEAITEKTKAIIPVDIAGVICDYEKIYEIIERKKSLFQASSELQEKLGRIAVVADAAHAFGAMRDGKHCGEIADFTSFSFHAVKNLTTAEGGALVWRDIDGVDNDALYKQFMLLSLHGQSKDALAKTQLGAWEYDIVAPYFKCNMTDIMASLGLVQLKR
;
A
#
# COMPACT_ATOMS: atom_id res chain seq x y z
N VAL A 1 -2.93 -11.65 -13.17
CA VAL A 1 -2.97 -11.23 -14.58
C VAL A 1 -2.16 -9.95 -14.69
N LEU A 2 -1.34 -9.82 -15.74
CA LEU A 2 -0.64 -8.56 -16.07
C LEU A 2 -1.48 -7.82 -17.12
N VAL A 3 -1.55 -6.51 -16.97
CA VAL A 3 -2.16 -5.58 -17.92
C VAL A 3 -1.05 -4.70 -18.48
N ASP A 4 -1.07 -4.46 -19.78
CA ASP A 4 -0.05 -3.67 -20.47
C ASP A 4 -0.22 -2.17 -20.17
N THR A 5 0.74 -1.35 -20.60
CA THR A 5 0.65 0.10 -20.57
C THR A 5 -0.02 0.63 -21.83
N GLN A 6 -0.55 1.84 -21.75
CA GLN A 6 -1.02 2.56 -22.92
C GLN A 6 0.14 2.80 -23.90
N LYS A 7 -0.19 2.94 -25.17
CA LYS A 7 0.79 3.35 -26.18
C LYS A 7 1.34 4.73 -25.84
N ASP A 8 2.66 4.85 -25.85
CA ASP A 8 3.40 6.10 -25.59
C ASP A 8 3.17 6.71 -24.19
N SER A 9 2.74 5.89 -23.20
CA SER A 9 2.54 6.28 -21.81
C SER A 9 3.09 5.24 -20.83
N TYR A 10 3.36 5.66 -19.59
CA TYR A 10 3.69 4.75 -18.48
C TYR A 10 2.44 4.32 -17.69
N GLU A 11 1.29 4.95 -17.95
CA GLU A 11 0.04 4.58 -17.31
C GLU A 11 -0.47 3.22 -17.84
N MET A 12 -1.16 2.49 -16.99
CA MET A 12 -1.77 1.22 -17.39
C MET A 12 -2.82 1.44 -18.50
N ASP A 13 -3.02 0.45 -19.36
CA ASP A 13 -4.10 0.46 -20.34
C ASP A 13 -5.43 0.18 -19.64
N TYR A 14 -6.29 1.19 -19.58
CA TYR A 14 -7.57 1.11 -18.85
C TYR A 14 -8.61 0.26 -19.58
N GLU A 15 -8.56 0.15 -20.91
CA GLU A 15 -9.45 -0.75 -21.66
C GLU A 15 -9.05 -2.19 -21.39
N ALA A 16 -7.78 -2.51 -21.50
CA ALA A 16 -7.25 -3.82 -21.16
C ALA A 16 -7.47 -4.17 -19.67
N LEU A 17 -7.39 -3.21 -18.76
CA LEU A 17 -7.76 -3.41 -17.36
C LEU A 17 -9.22 -3.84 -17.23
N GLU A 18 -10.14 -3.14 -17.88
CA GLU A 18 -11.57 -3.44 -17.79
C GLU A 18 -11.90 -4.84 -18.32
N GLU A 19 -11.24 -5.26 -19.41
CA GLU A 19 -11.39 -6.59 -19.98
C GLU A 19 -10.80 -7.70 -19.09
N ALA A 20 -9.73 -7.41 -18.35
CA ALA A 20 -9.05 -8.37 -17.49
C ALA A 20 -9.80 -8.67 -16.17
N ILE A 21 -10.79 -7.85 -15.79
CA ILE A 21 -11.54 -8.03 -14.54
C ILE A 21 -12.51 -9.21 -14.67
N THR A 22 -12.43 -10.13 -13.71
CA THR A 22 -13.32 -11.30 -13.59
C THR A 22 -13.84 -11.43 -12.15
N GLU A 23 -14.68 -12.41 -11.87
CA GLU A 23 -15.16 -12.76 -10.53
C GLU A 23 -14.03 -13.14 -9.55
N LYS A 24 -12.85 -13.49 -10.08
CA LYS A 24 -11.66 -13.82 -9.30
C LYS A 24 -10.84 -12.59 -8.91
N THR A 25 -11.10 -11.45 -9.53
CA THR A 25 -10.33 -10.21 -9.27
C THR A 25 -10.67 -9.67 -7.90
N LYS A 26 -9.66 -9.53 -7.03
CA LYS A 26 -9.80 -9.03 -5.66
C LYS A 26 -9.09 -7.70 -5.44
N ALA A 27 -8.02 -7.46 -6.21
CA ALA A 27 -7.27 -6.21 -6.16
C ALA A 27 -6.74 -5.83 -7.54
N ILE A 28 -6.58 -4.54 -7.75
CA ILE A 28 -5.84 -3.93 -8.87
C ILE A 28 -4.61 -3.27 -8.28
N ILE A 29 -3.45 -3.50 -8.90
CA ILE A 29 -2.16 -2.92 -8.46
C ILE A 29 -1.65 -2.02 -9.58
N PRO A 30 -2.08 -0.73 -9.63
CA PRO A 30 -1.49 0.25 -10.53
C PRO A 30 -0.08 0.60 -10.06
N VAL A 31 0.82 0.84 -11.01
CA VAL A 31 2.19 1.27 -10.74
C VAL A 31 2.35 2.72 -11.18
N ASP A 32 2.64 3.61 -10.24
CA ASP A 32 2.90 5.04 -10.49
C ASP A 32 4.37 5.23 -10.92
N ILE A 33 4.72 4.64 -12.06
CA ILE A 33 6.10 4.53 -12.53
C ILE A 33 6.66 5.91 -12.92
N ALA A 34 7.92 6.16 -12.60
CA ALA A 34 8.63 7.42 -12.85
C ALA A 34 7.93 8.66 -12.23
N GLY A 35 7.06 8.48 -11.24
CA GLY A 35 6.27 9.55 -10.62
C GLY A 35 5.04 9.98 -11.43
N VAL A 36 4.73 9.27 -12.51
CA VAL A 36 3.48 9.47 -13.26
C VAL A 36 2.37 8.72 -12.55
N ILE A 37 1.52 9.46 -11.85
CA ILE A 37 0.39 8.89 -11.11
C ILE A 37 -0.67 8.42 -12.11
N CYS A 38 -1.11 7.16 -12.00
CA CYS A 38 -2.19 6.61 -12.80
C CYS A 38 -3.51 7.39 -12.62
N ASP A 39 -4.40 7.29 -13.61
CA ASP A 39 -5.74 7.86 -13.53
C ASP A 39 -6.64 7.01 -12.62
N TYR A 40 -6.57 7.28 -11.33
CA TYR A 40 -7.36 6.54 -10.34
C TYR A 40 -8.86 6.76 -10.49
N GLU A 41 -9.30 7.90 -11.02
CA GLU A 41 -10.73 8.14 -11.28
C GLU A 41 -11.25 7.13 -12.28
N LYS A 42 -10.53 6.94 -13.40
CA LYS A 42 -10.86 5.88 -14.37
C LYS A 42 -10.83 4.49 -13.76
N ILE A 43 -9.83 4.17 -12.92
CA ILE A 43 -9.75 2.87 -12.25
C ILE A 43 -10.99 2.64 -11.40
N TYR A 44 -11.40 3.61 -10.59
CA TYR A 44 -12.59 3.49 -9.74
C TYR A 44 -13.89 3.43 -10.55
N GLU A 45 -14.01 4.17 -11.67
CA GLU A 45 -15.14 4.04 -12.59
C GLU A 45 -15.24 2.63 -13.18
N ILE A 46 -14.11 2.02 -13.58
CA ILE A 46 -14.07 0.65 -14.07
C ILE A 46 -14.51 -0.33 -12.97
N ILE A 47 -13.99 -0.16 -11.75
CA ILE A 47 -14.37 -0.98 -10.60
C ILE A 47 -15.88 -0.91 -10.36
N GLU A 48 -16.47 0.27 -10.41
CA GLU A 48 -17.92 0.43 -10.19
C GLU A 48 -18.73 -0.24 -11.32
N ARG A 49 -18.33 -0.10 -12.60
CA ARG A 49 -18.96 -0.80 -13.72
C ARG A 49 -18.90 -2.34 -13.59
N LYS A 50 -17.81 -2.84 -13.02
CA LYS A 50 -17.58 -4.30 -12.84
C LYS A 50 -17.97 -4.82 -11.46
N LYS A 51 -18.58 -4.00 -10.62
CA LYS A 51 -18.90 -4.32 -9.21
C LYS A 51 -19.74 -5.60 -9.07
N SER A 52 -20.63 -5.89 -10.01
CA SER A 52 -21.45 -7.11 -9.98
C SER A 52 -20.64 -8.41 -10.10
N LEU A 53 -19.40 -8.35 -10.59
CA LEU A 53 -18.49 -9.49 -10.65
C LEU A 53 -17.76 -9.73 -9.32
N PHE A 54 -17.70 -8.72 -8.46
CA PHE A 54 -16.93 -8.83 -7.22
C PHE A 54 -17.60 -9.76 -6.21
N GLN A 55 -16.80 -10.68 -5.68
CA GLN A 55 -17.20 -11.62 -4.62
C GLN A 55 -16.18 -11.51 -3.49
N ALA A 56 -16.62 -11.04 -2.31
CA ALA A 56 -15.75 -10.97 -1.15
C ALA A 56 -15.35 -12.38 -0.67
N SER A 57 -14.11 -12.53 -0.21
CA SER A 57 -13.57 -13.77 0.35
C SER A 57 -12.95 -13.55 1.74
N SER A 58 -13.09 -12.35 2.30
CA SER A 58 -12.65 -12.00 3.65
C SER A 58 -13.50 -10.87 4.21
N GLU A 59 -13.52 -10.71 5.53
CA GLU A 59 -14.24 -9.64 6.23
C GLU A 59 -13.83 -8.24 5.74
N LEU A 60 -12.53 -8.02 5.51
CA LEU A 60 -12.03 -6.74 4.97
C LEU A 60 -12.59 -6.47 3.57
N GLN A 61 -12.67 -7.49 2.72
CA GLN A 61 -13.25 -7.36 1.38
C GLN A 61 -14.76 -7.12 1.42
N GLU A 62 -15.47 -7.71 2.38
CA GLU A 62 -16.89 -7.45 2.60
C GLU A 62 -17.12 -5.98 2.99
N LYS A 63 -16.35 -5.45 3.93
CA LYS A 63 -16.41 -4.04 4.34
C LYS A 63 -16.07 -3.08 3.22
N LEU A 64 -15.05 -3.39 2.41
CA LEU A 64 -14.69 -2.59 1.24
C LEU A 64 -15.76 -2.64 0.13
N GLY A 65 -16.46 -3.78 -0.02
CA GLY A 65 -17.60 -3.97 -0.93
C GLY A 65 -17.27 -3.90 -2.42
N ARG A 66 -15.99 -3.91 -2.80
CA ARG A 66 -15.48 -3.81 -4.17
C ARG A 66 -14.05 -4.32 -4.31
N ILE A 67 -13.56 -4.37 -5.52
CA ILE A 67 -12.14 -4.62 -5.82
C ILE A 67 -11.29 -3.53 -5.12
N ALA A 68 -10.26 -3.95 -4.40
CA ALA A 68 -9.31 -3.05 -3.74
C ALA A 68 -8.33 -2.44 -4.76
N VAL A 69 -7.90 -1.20 -4.51
CA VAL A 69 -6.83 -0.54 -5.27
C VAL A 69 -5.61 -0.42 -4.36
N VAL A 70 -4.53 -1.09 -4.76
CA VAL A 70 -3.25 -1.14 -4.02
C VAL A 70 -2.17 -0.51 -4.88
N ALA A 71 -1.90 0.77 -4.69
CA ALA A 71 -0.92 1.49 -5.50
C ALA A 71 0.52 1.06 -5.20
N ASP A 72 1.27 0.71 -6.23
CA ASP A 72 2.73 0.68 -6.17
C ASP A 72 3.27 2.06 -6.53
N ALA A 73 3.54 2.84 -5.51
CA ALA A 73 4.06 4.20 -5.61
C ALA A 73 5.57 4.27 -5.32
N ALA A 74 6.30 3.20 -5.62
CA ALA A 74 7.74 3.13 -5.37
C ALA A 74 8.55 4.25 -6.04
N HIS A 75 8.01 4.91 -7.06
CA HIS A 75 8.61 6.05 -7.77
C HIS A 75 7.87 7.38 -7.55
N ALA A 76 6.82 7.42 -6.75
CA ALA A 76 5.88 8.53 -6.73
C ALA A 76 5.76 9.25 -5.38
N PHE A 77 6.70 9.04 -4.44
CA PHE A 77 6.68 9.79 -3.18
C PHE A 77 6.79 11.29 -3.46
N GLY A 78 5.81 12.07 -2.98
CA GLY A 78 5.70 13.52 -3.22
C GLY A 78 5.08 13.93 -4.56
N ALA A 79 4.78 12.99 -5.46
CA ALA A 79 4.07 13.31 -6.70
C ALA A 79 2.62 13.70 -6.43
N MET A 80 2.06 14.52 -7.34
CA MET A 80 0.68 14.99 -7.28
C MET A 80 0.00 14.83 -8.63
N ARG A 81 -1.31 14.49 -8.60
CA ARG A 81 -2.20 14.55 -9.76
C ARG A 81 -3.51 15.20 -9.32
N ASP A 82 -3.98 16.19 -10.08
CA ASP A 82 -5.24 16.92 -9.86
C ASP A 82 -5.39 17.46 -8.41
N GLY A 83 -4.27 17.96 -7.85
CA GLY A 83 -4.22 18.54 -6.50
C GLY A 83 -4.20 17.54 -5.36
N LYS A 84 -4.17 16.22 -5.63
CA LYS A 84 -4.06 15.17 -4.62
C LYS A 84 -2.67 14.56 -4.64
N HIS A 85 -2.10 14.33 -3.47
CA HIS A 85 -0.83 13.62 -3.35
C HIS A 85 -0.98 12.12 -3.61
N CYS A 86 0.07 11.51 -4.15
CA CYS A 86 0.21 10.08 -4.13
C CYS A 86 0.13 9.58 -2.69
N GLY A 87 -0.69 8.55 -2.45
CA GLY A 87 -1.02 8.07 -1.10
C GLY A 87 -2.38 8.53 -0.56
N GLU A 88 -3.00 9.56 -1.16
CA GLU A 88 -4.33 10.04 -0.75
C GLU A 88 -5.47 9.41 -1.57
N ILE A 89 -5.17 8.70 -2.67
CA ILE A 89 -6.17 8.35 -3.69
C ILE A 89 -6.54 6.86 -3.63
N ALA A 90 -5.55 5.96 -3.64
CA ALA A 90 -5.75 4.52 -3.58
C ALA A 90 -6.21 4.05 -2.19
N ASP A 91 -6.78 2.85 -2.08
CA ASP A 91 -7.15 2.28 -0.78
C ASP A 91 -5.92 2.02 0.07
N PHE A 92 -4.87 1.47 -0.56
CA PHE A 92 -3.55 1.24 0.03
C PHE A 92 -2.49 1.77 -0.93
N THR A 93 -1.43 2.35 -0.40
CA THR A 93 -0.30 2.84 -1.20
C THR A 93 1.02 2.43 -0.57
N SER A 94 1.87 1.78 -1.33
CA SER A 94 3.21 1.38 -0.92
C SER A 94 4.26 2.30 -1.52
N PHE A 95 5.18 2.81 -0.69
CA PHE A 95 6.33 3.61 -1.08
C PHE A 95 7.63 2.85 -0.87
N SER A 96 8.60 3.09 -1.73
CA SER A 96 9.97 2.62 -1.56
C SER A 96 10.89 3.77 -1.18
N PHE A 97 11.76 3.53 -0.21
CA PHE A 97 12.84 4.44 0.19
C PHE A 97 14.21 3.83 -0.06
N HIS A 98 14.29 2.91 -1.06
CA HIS A 98 15.56 2.38 -1.53
C HIS A 98 16.49 3.49 -2.02
N ALA A 99 17.80 3.22 -2.07
CA ALA A 99 18.87 4.19 -2.34
C ALA A 99 18.67 5.09 -3.59
N VAL A 100 17.98 4.59 -4.61
CA VAL A 100 17.79 5.31 -5.90
C VAL A 100 16.47 6.04 -6.01
N LYS A 101 15.65 6.05 -4.94
CA LYS A 101 14.34 6.73 -4.95
C LYS A 101 14.46 8.22 -4.65
N ASN A 102 13.43 8.99 -4.98
CA ASN A 102 13.37 10.44 -4.76
C ASN A 102 13.40 10.84 -3.28
N LEU A 103 12.95 10.00 -2.36
CA LEU A 103 13.29 10.02 -0.94
C LEU A 103 13.97 8.71 -0.60
N THR A 104 15.11 8.75 0.08
CA THR A 104 15.84 7.54 0.44
C THR A 104 16.19 7.45 1.91
N THR A 105 16.15 6.23 2.45
CA THR A 105 16.70 5.84 3.74
C THR A 105 17.79 4.77 3.59
N ALA A 106 18.44 4.71 2.42
CA ALA A 106 19.28 3.63 1.90
C ALA A 106 18.43 2.38 1.59
N GLU A 107 17.75 1.82 2.56
CA GLU A 107 16.72 0.80 2.45
C GLU A 107 15.54 1.21 3.33
N GLY A 108 14.32 0.99 2.83
CA GLY A 108 13.11 1.29 3.57
C GLY A 108 11.89 1.43 2.68
N GLY A 109 10.77 1.70 3.30
CA GLY A 109 9.50 1.94 2.64
C GLY A 109 8.44 2.33 3.65
N ALA A 110 7.28 2.69 3.14
CA ALA A 110 6.10 2.97 3.94
C ALA A 110 4.87 2.41 3.25
N LEU A 111 3.89 2.01 4.05
CA LEU A 111 2.55 1.68 3.62
C LEU A 111 1.59 2.68 4.27
N VAL A 112 0.77 3.31 3.46
CA VAL A 112 -0.34 4.15 3.92
C VAL A 112 -1.65 3.62 3.38
N TRP A 113 -2.76 3.93 4.04
CA TRP A 113 -4.09 3.53 3.60
C TRP A 113 -5.13 4.59 3.96
N ARG A 114 -6.22 4.58 3.24
CA ARG A 114 -7.39 5.41 3.53
C ARG A 114 -8.29 4.72 4.54
N ASP A 115 -9.08 5.51 5.25
CA ASP A 115 -10.12 4.98 6.11
C ASP A 115 -11.10 4.13 5.29
N ILE A 116 -11.40 2.94 5.81
CA ILE A 116 -12.37 2.02 5.23
C ILE A 116 -13.53 1.89 6.23
N ASP A 117 -14.74 2.17 5.75
CA ASP A 117 -15.92 2.14 6.60
C ASP A 117 -16.09 0.79 7.31
N GLY A 118 -16.29 0.85 8.63
CA GLY A 118 -16.42 -0.33 9.47
C GLY A 118 -15.13 -1.10 9.76
N VAL A 119 -13.95 -0.60 9.35
CA VAL A 119 -12.65 -1.15 9.69
C VAL A 119 -12.03 -0.33 10.82
N ASP A 120 -11.59 -1.02 11.87
CA ASP A 120 -10.79 -0.42 12.94
C ASP A 120 -9.35 -0.22 12.47
N ASN A 121 -8.94 1.05 12.29
CA ASN A 121 -7.61 1.41 11.83
C ASN A 121 -6.51 0.95 12.80
N ASP A 122 -6.74 0.96 14.10
CA ASP A 122 -5.76 0.48 15.08
C ASP A 122 -5.56 -1.03 14.97
N ALA A 123 -6.63 -1.79 14.72
CA ALA A 123 -6.54 -3.23 14.48
C ALA A 123 -5.80 -3.53 13.16
N LEU A 124 -6.09 -2.76 12.11
CA LEU A 124 -5.40 -2.88 10.82
C LEU A 124 -3.91 -2.53 10.94
N TYR A 125 -3.57 -1.45 11.65
CA TYR A 125 -2.17 -1.10 11.95
C TYR A 125 -1.45 -2.22 12.69
N LYS A 126 -2.05 -2.78 13.74
CA LYS A 126 -1.47 -3.90 14.49
C LYS A 126 -1.25 -5.12 13.61
N GLN A 127 -2.15 -5.39 12.67
CA GLN A 127 -1.99 -6.48 11.71
C GLN A 127 -0.79 -6.25 10.78
N PHE A 128 -0.59 -5.02 10.26
CA PHE A 128 0.58 -4.68 9.45
C PHE A 128 1.87 -4.75 10.28
N MET A 129 1.85 -4.35 11.54
CA MET A 129 3.00 -4.49 12.43
C MET A 129 3.37 -5.97 12.64
N LEU A 130 2.39 -6.85 12.85
CA LEU A 130 2.64 -8.29 12.93
C LEU A 130 3.27 -8.85 11.64
N LEU A 131 2.73 -8.45 10.48
CA LEU A 131 3.22 -8.88 9.17
C LEU A 131 4.67 -8.43 8.91
N SER A 132 5.04 -7.22 9.34
CA SER A 132 6.36 -6.63 9.10
C SER A 132 7.42 -6.98 10.14
N LEU A 133 7.02 -7.44 11.33
CA LEU A 133 7.89 -7.77 12.46
C LEU A 133 7.90 -9.28 12.77
N HIS A 134 7.98 -10.12 11.76
CA HIS A 134 8.07 -11.59 11.86
C HIS A 134 7.03 -12.23 12.81
N GLY A 135 5.83 -11.65 12.90
CA GLY A 135 4.75 -12.17 13.74
C GLY A 135 4.94 -11.96 15.23
N GLN A 136 5.81 -11.05 15.64
CA GLN A 136 6.07 -10.75 17.03
C GLN A 136 4.91 -10.00 17.67
N SER A 137 4.39 -10.49 18.79
CA SER A 137 3.20 -9.93 19.47
C SER A 137 3.42 -8.57 20.15
N LYS A 138 4.68 -8.15 20.34
CA LYS A 138 5.04 -6.84 20.91
C LYS A 138 6.12 -6.17 20.07
N ASP A 139 5.95 -4.88 19.82
CA ASP A 139 6.95 -4.04 19.20
C ASP A 139 8.07 -3.61 20.19
N ALA A 140 9.06 -2.87 19.71
CA ALA A 140 10.18 -2.42 20.52
C ALA A 140 9.74 -1.50 21.66
N LEU A 141 8.72 -0.63 21.42
CA LEU A 141 8.23 0.31 22.42
C LEU A 141 7.49 -0.42 23.56
N ALA A 142 6.65 -1.40 23.23
CA ALA A 142 5.95 -2.21 24.21
C ALA A 142 6.92 -3.01 25.12
N LYS A 143 8.11 -3.35 24.60
CA LYS A 143 9.16 -4.08 25.37
C LYS A 143 9.92 -3.20 26.36
N THR A 144 9.82 -1.88 26.30
CA THR A 144 10.50 -0.98 27.24
C THR A 144 9.87 -0.95 28.64
N GLN A 145 8.66 -1.48 28.80
CA GLN A 145 8.01 -1.60 30.10
C GLN A 145 8.65 -2.69 30.97
N LEU A 146 8.69 -2.47 32.25
CA LEU A 146 9.30 -3.40 33.21
C LEU A 146 8.61 -4.79 33.11
N GLY A 147 9.38 -5.86 32.89
CA GLY A 147 8.85 -7.22 32.71
C GLY A 147 8.24 -7.53 31.34
N ALA A 148 8.28 -6.61 30.37
CA ALA A 148 7.66 -6.76 29.05
C ALA A 148 8.59 -7.36 27.97
N TRP A 149 9.74 -7.92 28.35
CA TRP A 149 10.70 -8.51 27.43
C TRP A 149 10.19 -9.81 26.75
N GLU A 150 9.27 -10.53 27.38
CA GLU A 150 8.65 -11.73 26.80
C GLU A 150 7.66 -11.32 25.70
N TYR A 151 7.72 -12.04 24.58
CA TYR A 151 6.80 -11.92 23.46
C TYR A 151 6.61 -13.26 22.78
N ASP A 152 5.49 -13.42 22.10
CA ASP A 152 5.18 -14.60 21.30
C ASP A 152 5.40 -14.33 19.82
N ILE A 153 5.73 -15.37 19.06
CA ILE A 153 5.69 -15.40 17.61
C ILE A 153 4.37 -16.07 17.22
N VAL A 154 3.40 -15.26 16.73
CA VAL A 154 2.06 -15.75 16.43
C VAL A 154 1.96 -16.44 15.06
N ALA A 155 2.87 -16.12 14.14
CA ALA A 155 2.96 -16.72 12.80
C ALA A 155 4.31 -16.41 12.13
N PRO A 156 4.74 -17.18 11.12
CA PRO A 156 5.99 -16.98 10.39
C PRO A 156 5.86 -15.87 9.32
N TYR A 157 5.72 -14.63 9.77
CA TYR A 157 5.60 -13.47 8.91
C TYR A 157 6.96 -12.88 8.51
N PHE A 158 6.94 -11.79 7.73
CA PHE A 158 8.13 -11.14 7.18
C PHE A 158 8.88 -10.33 8.24
N LYS A 159 10.16 -10.07 7.98
CA LYS A 159 10.94 -9.10 8.74
C LYS A 159 11.34 -7.95 7.82
N CYS A 160 10.63 -6.83 7.92
CA CYS A 160 10.79 -5.64 7.07
C CYS A 160 10.75 -4.35 7.90
N ASN A 161 11.27 -4.38 9.11
CA ASN A 161 11.33 -3.17 9.95
C ASN A 161 12.41 -2.20 9.47
N MET A 162 12.11 -0.90 9.56
CA MET A 162 13.10 0.17 9.40
C MET A 162 13.89 0.30 10.71
N THR A 163 15.21 0.50 10.61
CA THR A 163 16.06 0.81 11.77
C THR A 163 16.08 2.32 12.05
N ASP A 164 16.44 2.73 13.28
CA ASP A 164 16.56 4.14 13.65
C ASP A 164 17.60 4.89 12.80
N ILE A 165 18.67 4.19 12.38
CA ILE A 165 19.69 4.76 11.48
C ILE A 165 19.06 5.12 10.14
N MET A 166 18.29 4.21 9.54
CA MET A 166 17.58 4.46 8.29
C MET A 166 16.53 5.56 8.45
N ALA A 167 15.74 5.52 9.53
CA ALA A 167 14.75 6.54 9.83
C ALA A 167 15.38 7.94 9.98
N SER A 168 16.56 8.05 10.58
CA SER A 168 17.28 9.33 10.73
C SER A 168 17.66 9.96 9.39
N LEU A 169 18.03 9.15 8.39
CA LEU A 169 18.28 9.63 7.03
C LEU A 169 16.98 10.20 6.41
N GLY A 170 15.87 9.49 6.58
CA GLY A 170 14.56 9.92 6.09
C GLY A 170 14.13 11.26 6.69
N LEU A 171 14.31 11.46 8.00
CA LEU A 171 14.00 12.72 8.69
C LEU A 171 14.79 13.92 8.13
N VAL A 172 16.02 13.72 7.68
CA VAL A 172 16.81 14.77 7.02
C VAL A 172 16.30 15.05 5.61
N GLN A 173 15.93 14.02 4.86
CA GLN A 173 15.42 14.15 3.50
C GLN A 173 14.05 14.82 3.45
N LEU A 174 13.16 14.52 4.39
CA LEU A 174 11.82 15.13 4.48
C LEU A 174 11.83 16.65 4.70
N LYS A 175 12.96 17.24 5.10
CA LYS A 175 13.11 18.68 5.31
C LYS A 175 13.50 19.45 4.03
N ARG A 176 13.74 18.77 2.95
CA ARG A 176 14.20 19.33 1.65
C ARG A 176 13.07 19.34 0.63
#